data_fe54a1da7d973718e6b95c441a2129b2
#
_entry.id   fe54a1da7d973718e6b95c441a2129b2
#
_cell.length_a   1.000
_cell.length_b   1.000
_cell.length_c   1.000
_cell.angle_alpha   90.00
_cell.angle_beta   90.00
_cell.angle_gamma   90.00
#
_symmetry.space_group_name_H-M   'P 1'
#
loop_
_entity.id
_entity.type
_entity.pdbx_description
1 polymer ?
#
loop_
_entity_poly.entity_id
_entity_poly.type
_entity_poly.pdbx_seq_one_letter_code
_entity_poly.pdbx_strand_id
1 'polypeptide(L)'
;MDVIISTLAVFWLILAIFFILIKRGLWIFSDVSKSLSMFMLEKALGPAIDFVSGRPGSATTAWIIHGFDWTFAASTVTFVGLWLTHDPTALHSFESWGYHPKSSELIYAGRLTALFGAIGMMVIGASLHALPKLSGTNLASESNATLVSLLWTLSVLLMFIGSQNSVILGITILPVANLLLSLASIAIVINMVITVSEATKDIPFPGWLILFAVIGNIAAILAVFVSGAYEEGTGQWLHFHLSGGTFFFCGLAGGIMGGLIGYID
;
A
#
# COMPACT_ATOMS: atom_id res chain seq x y z
N MET A 1 18.05 -20.28 16.87
CA MET A 1 17.23 -19.67 15.80
C MET A 1 15.86 -19.44 16.38
N ASP A 2 15.40 -18.22 16.31
CA ASP A 2 14.18 -17.83 17.01
C ASP A 2 12.95 -18.59 16.51
N VAL A 3 12.09 -19.00 17.43
CA VAL A 3 10.88 -19.79 17.14
C VAL A 3 10.01 -19.08 16.10
N ILE A 4 9.92 -17.75 16.16
CA ILE A 4 9.16 -16.94 15.19
C ILE A 4 9.72 -17.12 13.77
N ILE A 5 11.04 -17.01 13.60
CA ILE A 5 11.68 -17.13 12.27
C ILE A 5 11.44 -18.51 11.70
N SER A 6 11.61 -19.55 12.54
CA SER A 6 11.35 -20.93 12.12
C SER A 6 9.89 -21.14 11.75
N THR A 7 8.96 -20.60 12.54
CA THR A 7 7.51 -20.73 12.28
C THR A 7 7.11 -19.98 11.01
N LEU A 8 7.62 -18.77 10.78
CA LEU A 8 7.40 -18.03 9.54
C LEU A 8 7.99 -18.76 8.34
N ALA A 9 9.22 -19.27 8.46
CA ALA A 9 9.85 -20.03 7.37
C ALA A 9 9.04 -21.28 7.02
N VAL A 10 8.57 -22.03 8.03
CA VAL A 10 7.72 -23.21 7.82
C VAL A 10 6.36 -22.82 7.21
N PHE A 11 5.75 -21.75 7.69
CA PHE A 11 4.48 -21.26 7.14
C PHE A 11 4.61 -20.89 5.65
N TRP A 12 5.63 -20.11 5.29
CA TRP A 12 5.87 -19.72 3.91
C TRP A 12 6.26 -20.91 3.03
N LEU A 13 7.02 -21.87 3.57
CA LEU A 13 7.34 -23.11 2.88
C LEU A 13 6.09 -23.95 2.60
N ILE A 14 5.21 -24.12 3.58
CA ILE A 14 3.93 -24.84 3.42
C ILE A 14 3.06 -24.12 2.38
N LEU A 15 2.97 -22.81 2.45
CA LEU A 15 2.20 -22.00 1.49
C LEU A 15 2.76 -22.13 0.07
N ALA A 16 4.07 -22.09 -0.09
CA ALA A 16 4.74 -22.30 -1.37
C ALA A 16 4.48 -23.72 -1.93
N ILE A 17 4.61 -24.75 -1.08
CA ILE A 17 4.31 -26.15 -1.46
C ILE A 17 2.83 -26.28 -1.84
N PHE A 18 1.92 -25.65 -1.09
CA PHE A 18 0.49 -25.66 -1.38
C PHE A 18 0.17 -25.01 -2.73
N PHE A 19 0.79 -23.87 -3.05
CA PHE A 19 0.68 -23.23 -4.36
C PHE A 19 1.25 -24.11 -5.49
N ILE A 20 2.37 -24.80 -5.24
CA ILE A 20 2.98 -25.72 -6.20
C ILE A 20 2.06 -26.91 -6.47
N LEU A 21 1.44 -27.50 -5.43
CA LEU A 21 0.56 -28.65 -5.55
C LEU A 21 -0.78 -28.32 -6.22
N ILE A 22 -1.35 -27.13 -5.98
CA ILE A 22 -2.63 -26.71 -6.59
C ILE A 22 -2.51 -26.46 -8.09
N LYS A 23 -1.38 -25.96 -8.57
CA LYS A 23 -1.26 -25.52 -9.98
C LYS A 23 -0.55 -26.44 -10.95
N ARG A 24 -0.43 -27.72 -10.73
CA ARG A 24 0.15 -28.72 -11.65
C ARG A 24 1.61 -29.14 -11.43
N GLY A 25 1.99 -29.63 -10.25
CA GLY A 25 3.15 -30.50 -10.12
C GLY A 25 4.49 -29.95 -10.67
N LEU A 26 5.36 -30.84 -11.03
CA LEU A 26 6.75 -30.58 -11.47
C LEU A 26 6.94 -29.63 -12.69
N TRP A 27 5.88 -29.31 -13.44
CA TRP A 27 5.90 -28.35 -14.55
C TRP A 27 6.27 -26.94 -14.09
N ILE A 28 5.94 -26.61 -12.85
CA ILE A 28 6.24 -25.31 -12.27
C ILE A 28 7.75 -25.10 -12.09
N PHE A 29 8.54 -26.13 -11.85
CA PHE A 29 10.00 -25.98 -11.70
C PHE A 29 10.70 -25.57 -13.00
N SER A 30 10.25 -26.10 -14.13
CA SER A 30 10.77 -25.68 -15.44
C SER A 30 10.29 -24.27 -15.82
N ASP A 31 9.02 -23.96 -15.54
CA ASP A 31 8.45 -22.65 -15.82
C ASP A 31 8.88 -21.57 -14.79
N VAL A 32 9.13 -21.93 -13.53
CA VAL A 32 9.70 -21.02 -12.52
C VAL A 32 11.15 -20.68 -12.84
N SER A 33 11.96 -21.63 -13.30
CA SER A 33 13.33 -21.34 -13.74
C SER A 33 13.35 -20.46 -15.00
N LYS A 34 12.48 -20.73 -15.98
CA LYS A 34 12.26 -19.88 -17.16
C LYS A 34 11.62 -18.55 -16.79
N SER A 35 10.56 -18.55 -15.97
CA SER A 35 9.90 -17.33 -15.51
C SER A 35 10.75 -16.50 -14.58
N LEU A 36 11.63 -17.11 -13.76
CA LEU A 36 12.56 -16.35 -12.92
C LEU A 36 13.66 -15.69 -13.77
N SER A 37 14.17 -16.39 -14.79
CA SER A 37 15.12 -15.82 -15.74
C SER A 37 14.45 -14.77 -16.66
N MET A 38 13.24 -15.02 -17.12
CA MET A 38 12.42 -14.05 -17.88
C MET A 38 11.86 -12.94 -16.98
N PHE A 39 11.52 -13.25 -15.72
CA PHE A 39 11.15 -12.25 -14.72
C PHE A 39 12.32 -11.34 -14.36
N MET A 40 13.53 -11.86 -14.22
CA MET A 40 14.70 -11.03 -13.97
C MET A 40 15.10 -10.18 -15.19
N LEU A 41 14.94 -10.68 -16.40
CA LEU A 41 15.37 -9.97 -17.62
C LEU A 41 14.26 -9.17 -18.30
N GLU A 42 13.04 -9.68 -18.35
CA GLU A 42 11.92 -9.01 -19.02
C GLU A 42 10.89 -8.42 -18.07
N LYS A 43 10.71 -8.98 -16.85
CA LYS A 43 9.67 -8.55 -15.92
C LYS A 43 10.17 -7.77 -14.70
N ALA A 44 11.45 -7.85 -14.35
CA ALA A 44 12.01 -6.95 -13.35
C ALA A 44 12.58 -5.67 -13.98
N LEU A 45 13.19 -5.79 -15.17
CA LEU A 45 13.73 -4.63 -15.90
C LEU A 45 12.82 -4.16 -17.03
N GLY A 46 12.15 -5.09 -17.75
CA GLY A 46 11.21 -4.77 -18.83
C GLY A 46 9.96 -4.05 -18.35
N PRO A 47 9.24 -4.50 -17.30
CA PRO A 47 8.11 -3.75 -16.75
C PRO A 47 8.51 -2.41 -16.13
N ALA A 48 9.71 -2.25 -15.56
CA ALA A 48 10.15 -0.93 -15.14
C ALA A 48 10.16 0.05 -16.32
N ILE A 49 10.57 -0.40 -17.50
CA ILE A 49 10.55 0.40 -18.75
C ILE A 49 9.12 0.50 -19.28
N ASP A 50 8.34 -0.58 -19.27
CA ASP A 50 6.95 -0.59 -19.71
C ASP A 50 6.02 0.16 -18.76
N PHE A 51 6.27 0.13 -17.46
CA PHE A 51 5.61 0.93 -16.45
C PHE A 51 5.76 2.44 -16.68
N VAL A 52 6.96 2.86 -17.04
CA VAL A 52 7.25 4.26 -17.36
C VAL A 52 6.75 4.63 -18.77
N SER A 53 6.48 3.64 -19.63
CA SER A 53 6.04 3.86 -21.02
C SER A 53 4.60 4.36 -21.17
N GLY A 54 3.81 4.42 -20.10
CA GLY A 54 2.46 4.98 -20.12
C GLY A 54 1.41 4.13 -20.86
N ARG A 55 1.61 2.82 -20.93
CA ARG A 55 0.61 1.91 -21.55
C ARG A 55 -0.71 1.94 -20.77
N PRO A 56 -1.88 1.88 -21.47
CA PRO A 56 -3.17 1.81 -20.79
C PRO A 56 -3.25 0.66 -19.77
N GLY A 57 -3.64 0.98 -18.53
CA GLY A 57 -3.75 0.02 -17.42
C GLY A 57 -2.45 -0.23 -16.65
N SER A 58 -1.31 0.36 -17.04
CA SER A 58 -0.04 0.21 -16.31
C SER A 58 -0.13 0.75 -14.90
N ALA A 59 -0.79 1.90 -14.71
CA ALA A 59 -1.02 2.48 -13.38
C ALA A 59 -1.84 1.55 -12.50
N THR A 60 -2.99 1.08 -12.97
CA THR A 60 -3.84 0.13 -12.23
C THR A 60 -3.04 -1.09 -11.79
N THR A 61 -2.26 -1.68 -12.70
CA THR A 61 -1.45 -2.86 -12.42
C THR A 61 -0.40 -2.58 -11.35
N ALA A 62 0.31 -1.44 -11.44
CA ALA A 62 1.31 -1.03 -10.45
C ALA A 62 0.71 -0.89 -9.05
N TRP A 63 -0.39 -0.15 -8.92
CA TRP A 63 -1.04 0.07 -7.63
C TRP A 63 -1.54 -1.24 -7.00
N ILE A 64 -2.12 -2.14 -7.80
CA ILE A 64 -2.60 -3.44 -7.30
C ILE A 64 -1.45 -4.35 -6.89
N ILE A 65 -0.37 -4.43 -7.68
CA ILE A 65 0.81 -5.25 -7.34
C ILE A 65 1.41 -4.77 -6.02
N HIS A 66 1.70 -3.47 -5.88
CA HIS A 66 2.22 -2.93 -4.64
C HIS A 66 1.25 -3.13 -3.45
N GLY A 67 -0.06 -3.06 -3.68
CA GLY A 67 -1.06 -3.39 -2.66
C GLY A 67 -0.97 -4.84 -2.18
N PHE A 68 -0.74 -5.79 -3.09
CA PHE A 68 -0.48 -7.18 -2.72
C PHE A 68 0.83 -7.34 -1.93
N ASP A 69 1.92 -6.69 -2.36
CA ASP A 69 3.20 -6.73 -1.64
C ASP A 69 3.01 -6.24 -0.19
N TRP A 70 2.29 -5.13 -0.02
CA TRP A 70 1.97 -4.61 1.30
C TRP A 70 1.03 -5.51 2.11
N THR A 71 0.17 -6.30 1.47
CA THR A 71 -0.67 -7.28 2.18
C THR A 71 0.21 -8.34 2.86
N PHE A 72 1.23 -8.85 2.16
CA PHE A 72 2.19 -9.78 2.74
C PHE A 72 3.00 -9.14 3.87
N ALA A 73 3.52 -7.93 3.66
CA ALA A 73 4.29 -7.21 4.66
C ALA A 73 3.44 -6.93 5.91
N ALA A 74 2.24 -6.39 5.77
CA ALA A 74 1.34 -6.07 6.86
C ALA A 74 0.95 -7.32 7.68
N SER A 75 0.61 -8.42 7.00
CA SER A 75 0.26 -9.68 7.65
C SER A 75 1.44 -10.23 8.45
N THR A 76 2.63 -10.22 7.87
CA THR A 76 3.84 -10.71 8.53
C THR A 76 4.18 -9.87 9.75
N VAL A 77 4.20 -8.55 9.63
CA VAL A 77 4.54 -7.63 10.71
C VAL A 77 3.52 -7.72 11.85
N THR A 78 2.22 -7.77 11.51
CA THR A 78 1.16 -7.92 12.51
C THR A 78 1.27 -9.26 13.24
N PHE A 79 1.53 -10.35 12.51
CA PHE A 79 1.74 -11.67 13.11
C PHE A 79 2.91 -11.65 14.09
N VAL A 80 4.05 -11.10 13.70
CA VAL A 80 5.23 -10.99 14.58
C VAL A 80 4.91 -10.14 15.81
N GLY A 81 4.22 -9.01 15.64
CA GLY A 81 3.80 -8.16 16.75
C GLY A 81 2.88 -8.88 17.74
N LEU A 82 1.90 -9.65 17.25
CA LEU A 82 1.01 -10.46 18.07
C LEU A 82 1.77 -11.60 18.76
N TRP A 83 2.71 -12.23 18.06
CA TRP A 83 3.56 -13.28 18.69
C TRP A 83 4.37 -12.72 19.86
N LEU A 84 5.00 -11.55 19.69
CA LEU A 84 5.74 -10.88 20.76
C LEU A 84 4.86 -10.49 21.96
N THR A 85 3.56 -10.31 21.76
CA THR A 85 2.62 -10.12 22.88
C THR A 85 2.50 -11.38 23.72
N HIS A 86 2.60 -12.55 23.09
CA HIS A 86 2.50 -13.85 23.74
C HIS A 86 3.85 -14.33 24.29
N ASP A 87 4.93 -14.14 23.54
CA ASP A 87 6.30 -14.48 23.92
C ASP A 87 7.24 -13.28 23.70
N PRO A 88 7.46 -12.43 24.70
CA PRO A 88 8.32 -11.24 24.58
C PRO A 88 9.78 -11.56 24.23
N THR A 89 10.23 -12.81 24.43
CA THR A 89 11.62 -13.22 24.20
C THR A 89 11.86 -13.80 22.80
N ALA A 90 10.81 -13.94 22.01
CA ALA A 90 10.85 -14.66 20.74
C ALA A 90 11.81 -14.07 19.69
N LEU A 91 12.18 -12.79 19.78
CA LEU A 91 13.16 -12.13 18.90
C LEU A 91 14.44 -11.71 19.66
N HIS A 92 14.73 -12.31 20.80
CA HIS A 92 15.89 -11.96 21.63
C HIS A 92 17.24 -12.04 20.87
N SER A 93 17.36 -12.92 19.86
CA SER A 93 18.58 -12.99 19.04
C SER A 93 18.87 -11.70 18.25
N PHE A 94 17.87 -10.88 17.93
CA PHE A 94 18.06 -9.61 17.23
C PHE A 94 18.58 -8.50 18.12
N GLU A 95 18.49 -8.64 19.43
CA GLU A 95 19.03 -7.65 20.38
C GLU A 95 20.55 -7.52 20.24
N SER A 96 21.23 -8.60 19.88
CA SER A 96 22.67 -8.56 19.60
C SER A 96 23.04 -7.65 18.43
N TRP A 97 22.06 -7.32 17.55
CA TRP A 97 22.20 -6.41 16.43
C TRP A 97 21.70 -4.99 16.74
N GLY A 98 21.36 -4.74 18.02
CA GLY A 98 20.85 -3.45 18.47
C GLY A 98 19.38 -3.19 18.10
N TYR A 99 18.64 -4.22 17.67
CA TYR A 99 17.22 -4.12 17.37
C TYR A 99 16.38 -4.69 18.51
N HIS A 100 15.57 -3.85 19.14
CA HIS A 100 14.71 -4.20 20.27
C HIS A 100 13.24 -4.01 19.89
N PRO A 101 12.64 -4.94 19.12
CA PRO A 101 11.29 -4.79 18.65
C PRO A 101 10.28 -4.86 19.78
N LYS A 102 9.36 -3.88 19.82
CA LYS A 102 8.23 -3.88 20.74
C LYS A 102 6.96 -4.34 20.03
N SER A 103 6.21 -5.22 20.70
CA SER A 103 4.92 -5.72 20.19
C SER A 103 3.99 -4.59 19.73
N SER A 104 3.82 -3.55 20.55
CA SER A 104 2.94 -2.41 20.24
C SER A 104 3.37 -1.65 19.00
N GLU A 105 4.67 -1.45 18.79
CA GLU A 105 5.23 -0.76 17.63
C GLU A 105 5.04 -1.58 16.35
N LEU A 106 5.26 -2.89 16.41
CA LEU A 106 5.02 -3.79 15.27
C LEU A 106 3.54 -3.90 14.91
N ILE A 107 2.64 -4.01 15.90
CA ILE A 107 1.19 -4.02 15.64
C ILE A 107 0.76 -2.69 15.02
N TYR A 108 1.28 -1.57 15.52
CA TYR A 108 1.00 -0.26 14.94
C TYR A 108 1.52 -0.14 13.49
N ALA A 109 2.76 -0.58 13.24
CA ALA A 109 3.32 -0.66 11.90
C ALA A 109 2.46 -1.52 10.96
N GLY A 110 2.04 -2.69 11.44
CA GLY A 110 1.15 -3.58 10.69
C GLY A 110 -0.18 -2.93 10.31
N ARG A 111 -0.77 -2.14 11.21
CA ARG A 111 -2.00 -1.38 10.93
C ARG A 111 -1.79 -0.31 9.87
N LEU A 112 -0.69 0.46 9.95
CA LEU A 112 -0.36 1.48 8.95
C LEU A 112 -0.12 0.87 7.57
N THR A 113 0.66 -0.19 7.50
CA THR A 113 0.97 -0.88 6.24
C THR A 113 -0.25 -1.58 5.65
N ALA A 114 -1.14 -2.14 6.48
CA ALA A 114 -2.40 -2.72 6.02
C ALA A 114 -3.32 -1.64 5.44
N LEU A 115 -3.46 -0.51 6.13
CA LEU A 115 -4.40 0.53 5.75
C LEU A 115 -3.92 1.31 4.53
N PHE A 116 -2.72 1.89 4.59
CA PHE A 116 -2.20 2.73 3.51
C PHE A 116 -1.54 1.92 2.39
N GLY A 117 -0.83 0.84 2.74
CA GLY A 117 -0.18 -0.02 1.77
C GLY A 117 -1.16 -0.97 1.09
N ALA A 118 -1.71 -1.93 1.81
CA ALA A 118 -2.55 -2.98 1.21
C ALA A 118 -3.88 -2.41 0.69
N ILE A 119 -4.77 -2.00 1.59
CA ILE A 119 -6.13 -1.58 1.24
C ILE A 119 -6.08 -0.30 0.39
N GLY A 120 -5.33 0.72 0.84
CA GLY A 120 -5.28 2.01 0.17
C GLY A 120 -4.82 1.89 -1.29
N MET A 121 -3.73 1.16 -1.53
CA MET A 121 -3.21 1.01 -2.88
C MET A 121 -4.13 0.18 -3.78
N MET A 122 -4.72 -0.91 -3.27
CA MET A 122 -5.66 -1.71 -4.07
C MET A 122 -6.91 -0.90 -4.45
N VAL A 123 -7.45 -0.13 -3.51
CA VAL A 123 -8.66 0.67 -3.73
C VAL A 123 -8.38 1.82 -4.71
N ILE A 124 -7.25 2.50 -4.59
CA ILE A 124 -6.84 3.53 -5.58
C ILE A 124 -6.60 2.88 -6.95
N GLY A 125 -5.90 1.75 -7.01
CA GLY A 125 -5.66 1.02 -8.26
C GLY A 125 -6.97 0.64 -8.97
N ALA A 126 -7.95 0.13 -8.22
CA ALA A 126 -9.27 -0.18 -8.76
C ALA A 126 -10.01 1.09 -9.25
N SER A 127 -9.86 2.21 -8.54
CA SER A 127 -10.48 3.49 -8.94
C SER A 127 -9.85 4.09 -10.19
N LEU A 128 -8.53 3.95 -10.36
CA LEU A 128 -7.82 4.34 -11.59
C LEU A 128 -8.26 3.52 -12.81
N HIS A 129 -8.79 2.32 -12.61
CA HIS A 129 -9.39 1.52 -13.67
C HIS A 129 -10.85 1.92 -13.93
N ALA A 130 -11.64 2.08 -12.90
CA ALA A 130 -13.07 2.29 -13.01
C ALA A 130 -13.42 3.70 -13.51
N LEU A 131 -12.77 4.74 -12.98
CA LEU A 131 -13.10 6.12 -13.27
C LEU A 131 -12.98 6.50 -14.77
N PRO A 132 -11.90 6.16 -15.49
CA PRO A 132 -11.81 6.40 -16.93
C PRO A 132 -12.92 5.70 -17.72
N LYS A 133 -13.27 4.46 -17.36
CA LYS A 133 -14.35 3.73 -18.01
C LYS A 133 -15.73 4.35 -17.80
N LEU A 134 -16.00 4.81 -16.55
CA LEU A 134 -17.23 5.52 -16.23
C LEU A 134 -17.33 6.87 -16.94
N SER A 135 -16.20 7.53 -17.16
CA SER A 135 -16.11 8.83 -17.88
C SER A 135 -16.07 8.66 -19.40
N GLY A 136 -15.88 7.44 -19.91
CA GLY A 136 -15.73 7.16 -21.33
C GLY A 136 -14.45 7.74 -21.94
N THR A 137 -13.38 7.87 -21.14
CA THR A 137 -12.10 8.43 -21.54
C THR A 137 -10.94 7.51 -21.09
N ASN A 138 -9.72 7.90 -21.40
CA ASN A 138 -8.51 7.26 -20.87
C ASN A 138 -8.04 8.00 -19.61
N LEU A 139 -7.21 7.33 -18.79
CA LEU A 139 -6.54 8.00 -17.68
C LEU A 139 -5.66 9.14 -18.23
N ALA A 140 -5.71 10.31 -17.65
CA ALA A 140 -4.99 11.50 -18.10
C ALA A 140 -3.47 11.25 -18.24
N SER A 141 -2.89 10.48 -17.30
CA SER A 141 -1.49 10.07 -17.39
C SER A 141 -1.24 8.76 -16.64
N GLU A 142 -1.05 7.69 -17.40
CA GLU A 142 -0.64 6.38 -16.86
C GLU A 142 0.75 6.45 -16.20
N SER A 143 1.71 7.11 -16.87
CA SER A 143 3.08 7.23 -16.36
C SER A 143 3.14 8.01 -15.03
N ASN A 144 2.40 9.11 -14.93
CA ASN A 144 2.32 9.86 -13.67
C ASN A 144 1.73 9.00 -12.56
N ALA A 145 0.57 8.37 -12.79
CA ALA A 145 -0.09 7.53 -11.79
C ALA A 145 0.79 6.32 -11.37
N THR A 146 1.57 5.77 -12.29
CA THR A 146 2.54 4.70 -12.00
C THR A 146 3.68 5.21 -11.12
N LEU A 147 4.29 6.36 -11.45
CA LEU A 147 5.34 6.96 -10.62
C LEU A 147 4.83 7.31 -9.22
N VAL A 148 3.60 7.78 -9.13
CA VAL A 148 2.96 8.10 -7.85
C VAL A 148 2.76 6.85 -6.99
N SER A 149 2.53 5.67 -7.59
CA SER A 149 2.47 4.41 -6.82
C SER A 149 3.79 4.09 -6.11
N LEU A 150 4.92 4.41 -6.73
CA LEU A 150 6.25 4.26 -6.10
C LEU A 150 6.45 5.27 -4.97
N LEU A 151 6.04 6.52 -5.17
CA LEU A 151 6.09 7.55 -4.12
C LEU A 151 5.22 7.17 -2.92
N TRP A 152 4.02 6.63 -3.19
CA TRP A 152 3.11 6.13 -2.15
C TRP A 152 3.74 4.94 -1.40
N THR A 153 4.30 3.97 -2.11
CA THR A 153 5.03 2.82 -1.53
C THR A 153 6.18 3.29 -0.65
N LEU A 154 6.95 4.28 -1.09
CA LEU A 154 8.01 4.87 -0.27
C LEU A 154 7.46 5.52 0.99
N SER A 155 6.32 6.23 0.90
CA SER A 155 5.66 6.80 2.08
C SER A 155 5.26 5.73 3.09
N VAL A 156 4.66 4.63 2.63
CA VAL A 156 4.26 3.51 3.50
C VAL A 156 5.48 2.84 4.13
N LEU A 157 6.57 2.69 3.38
CA LEU A 157 7.83 2.18 3.92
C LEU A 157 8.39 3.09 5.02
N LEU A 158 8.36 4.40 4.81
CA LEU A 158 8.79 5.37 5.82
C LEU A 158 7.85 5.39 7.03
N MET A 159 6.54 5.18 6.85
CA MET A 159 5.62 4.99 7.98
C MET A 159 5.98 3.75 8.80
N PHE A 160 6.28 2.65 8.13
CA PHE A 160 6.74 1.42 8.79
C PHE A 160 8.03 1.68 9.60
N ILE A 161 9.04 2.28 8.99
CA ILE A 161 10.32 2.60 9.65
C ILE A 161 10.10 3.59 10.80
N GLY A 162 9.34 4.67 10.56
CA GLY A 162 9.06 5.71 11.55
C GLY A 162 8.23 5.24 12.73
N SER A 163 7.47 4.15 12.57
CA SER A 163 6.74 3.51 13.67
C SER A 163 7.64 2.67 14.58
N GLN A 164 8.82 2.25 14.08
CA GLN A 164 9.84 1.53 14.86
C GLN A 164 10.90 2.47 15.44
N ASN A 165 11.30 3.46 14.65
CA ASN A 165 12.29 4.48 15.00
C ASN A 165 11.75 5.85 14.60
N SER A 166 11.34 6.64 15.58
CA SER A 166 10.75 7.96 15.33
C SER A 166 11.73 8.95 14.71
N VAL A 167 13.02 8.84 15.02
CA VAL A 167 14.09 9.73 14.55
C VAL A 167 15.24 8.93 13.95
N ILE A 168 15.60 9.23 12.70
CA ILE A 168 16.76 8.67 12.02
C ILE A 168 17.62 9.82 11.51
N LEU A 169 18.91 9.83 11.84
CA LEU A 169 19.85 10.90 11.48
C LEU A 169 19.37 12.31 11.87
N GLY A 170 18.65 12.42 13.00
CA GLY A 170 18.09 13.69 13.48
C GLY A 170 16.80 14.15 12.78
N ILE A 171 16.26 13.33 11.87
CA ILE A 171 15.02 13.63 11.12
C ILE A 171 13.88 12.77 11.68
N THR A 172 12.78 13.41 12.01
CA THR A 172 11.54 12.72 12.41
C THR A 172 10.88 12.11 11.17
N ILE A 173 10.73 10.80 11.15
CA ILE A 173 10.37 10.05 9.93
C ILE A 173 8.88 10.13 9.60
N LEU A 174 7.99 10.04 10.59
CA LEU A 174 6.53 10.05 10.34
C LEU A 174 6.03 11.33 9.64
N PRO A 175 6.46 12.55 10.01
CA PRO A 175 6.11 13.76 9.26
C PRO A 175 6.57 13.73 7.81
N VAL A 176 7.77 13.22 7.54
CA VAL A 176 8.30 13.08 6.16
C VAL A 176 7.44 12.09 5.37
N ALA A 177 7.10 10.94 5.97
CA ALA A 177 6.24 9.95 5.35
C ALA A 177 4.86 10.55 4.98
N ASN A 178 4.24 11.31 5.90
CA ASN A 178 2.95 11.95 5.63
C ASN A 178 3.03 13.09 4.59
N LEU A 179 4.13 13.82 4.56
CA LEU A 179 4.35 14.81 3.51
C LEU A 179 4.38 14.15 2.14
N LEU A 180 5.14 13.06 1.99
CA LEU A 180 5.23 12.30 0.74
C LEU A 180 3.87 11.69 0.37
N LEU A 181 3.14 11.15 1.34
CA LEU A 181 1.80 10.61 1.12
C LEU A 181 0.82 11.71 0.65
N SER A 182 0.92 12.92 1.23
CA SER A 182 0.12 14.07 0.82
C SER A 182 0.42 14.48 -0.62
N LEU A 183 1.70 14.56 -1.00
CA LEU A 183 2.12 14.85 -2.37
C LEU A 183 1.63 13.80 -3.36
N ALA A 184 1.76 12.52 -3.00
CA ALA A 184 1.24 11.42 -3.81
C ALA A 184 -0.29 11.51 -3.98
N SER A 185 -1.02 11.80 -2.91
CA SER A 185 -2.48 11.97 -2.94
C SER A 185 -2.90 13.14 -3.84
N ILE A 186 -2.23 14.27 -3.75
CA ILE A 186 -2.48 15.44 -4.61
C ILE A 186 -2.25 15.07 -6.08
N ALA A 187 -1.15 14.40 -6.40
CA ALA A 187 -0.85 14.00 -7.77
C ALA A 187 -1.90 13.04 -8.35
N ILE A 188 -2.42 12.10 -7.56
CA ILE A 188 -3.53 11.21 -7.98
C ILE A 188 -4.83 12.00 -8.20
N VAL A 189 -5.16 12.93 -7.30
CA VAL A 189 -6.36 13.77 -7.48
C VAL A 189 -6.26 14.60 -8.75
N ILE A 190 -5.13 15.24 -9.01
CA ILE A 190 -4.92 16.01 -10.24
C ILE A 190 -5.13 15.12 -11.47
N ASN A 191 -4.53 13.93 -11.47
CA ASN A 191 -4.70 12.98 -12.57
C ASN A 191 -6.18 12.58 -12.78
N MET A 192 -6.90 12.27 -11.70
CA MET A 192 -8.32 11.92 -11.76
C MET A 192 -9.21 13.09 -12.19
N VAL A 193 -8.93 14.31 -11.69
CA VAL A 193 -9.69 15.52 -12.07
C VAL A 193 -9.50 15.81 -13.56
N ILE A 194 -8.29 15.74 -14.09
CA ILE A 194 -8.03 15.91 -15.53
C ILE A 194 -8.75 14.81 -16.31
N THR A 195 -8.67 13.54 -15.88
CA THR A 195 -9.40 12.42 -16.51
C THR A 195 -10.90 12.72 -16.62
N VAL A 196 -11.51 13.22 -15.56
CA VAL A 196 -12.93 13.55 -15.51
C VAL A 196 -13.24 14.79 -16.36
N SER A 197 -12.34 15.77 -16.44
CA SER A 197 -12.53 16.96 -17.27
C SER A 197 -12.55 16.66 -18.77
N GLU A 198 -11.96 15.53 -19.19
CA GLU A 198 -11.95 15.03 -20.56
C GLU A 198 -13.06 13.99 -20.83
N ALA A 199 -14.03 13.87 -19.90
CA ALA A 199 -15.11 12.90 -20.02
C ALA A 199 -15.92 13.09 -21.32
N THR A 200 -16.15 11.99 -22.02
CA THR A 200 -16.98 11.95 -23.24
C THR A 200 -18.41 11.51 -22.96
N LYS A 201 -18.70 11.11 -21.74
CA LYS A 201 -20.03 10.69 -21.26
C LYS A 201 -20.37 11.43 -19.96
N ASP A 202 -21.65 11.54 -19.68
CA ASP A 202 -22.11 11.97 -18.38
C ASP A 202 -21.59 11.00 -17.32
N ILE A 203 -20.94 11.56 -16.28
CA ILE A 203 -20.36 10.75 -15.23
C ILE A 203 -21.47 10.26 -14.32
N PRO A 204 -21.67 8.94 -14.19
CA PRO A 204 -22.68 8.41 -13.31
C PRO A 204 -22.32 8.62 -11.85
N PHE A 205 -23.31 8.53 -10.95
CA PHE A 205 -23.12 8.77 -9.52
C PHE A 205 -21.93 7.97 -8.89
N PRO A 206 -21.69 6.67 -9.24
CA PRO A 206 -20.51 5.95 -8.77
C PRO A 206 -19.18 6.63 -9.08
N GLY A 207 -19.03 7.23 -10.26
CA GLY A 207 -17.83 7.96 -10.66
C GLY A 207 -17.59 9.19 -9.77
N TRP A 208 -18.63 9.92 -9.44
CA TRP A 208 -18.54 11.04 -8.51
C TRP A 208 -18.18 10.59 -7.09
N LEU A 209 -18.70 9.46 -6.61
CA LEU A 209 -18.31 8.91 -5.31
C LEU A 209 -16.82 8.60 -5.25
N ILE A 210 -16.27 7.98 -6.29
CA ILE A 210 -14.84 7.68 -6.39
C ILE A 210 -14.03 8.98 -6.33
N LEU A 211 -14.39 9.97 -7.13
CA LEU A 211 -13.67 11.24 -7.20
C LEU A 211 -13.70 11.99 -5.86
N PHE A 212 -14.88 12.15 -5.26
CA PHE A 212 -15.02 12.83 -3.97
C PHE A 212 -14.31 12.10 -2.84
N ALA A 213 -14.29 10.77 -2.84
CA ALA A 213 -13.58 9.99 -1.84
C ALA A 213 -12.05 10.24 -1.91
N VAL A 214 -11.48 10.28 -3.12
CA VAL A 214 -10.04 10.56 -3.29
C VAL A 214 -9.70 12.00 -2.90
N ILE A 215 -10.53 12.98 -3.27
CA ILE A 215 -10.37 14.37 -2.86
C ILE A 215 -10.47 14.51 -1.33
N GLY A 216 -11.46 13.88 -0.72
CA GLY A 216 -11.67 13.93 0.74
C GLY A 216 -10.51 13.32 1.53
N ASN A 217 -9.84 12.32 0.96
CA ASN A 217 -8.66 11.71 1.59
C ASN A 217 -7.50 12.69 1.76
N ILE A 218 -7.31 13.63 0.83
CA ILE A 218 -6.29 14.68 0.97
C ILE A 218 -6.57 15.53 2.22
N ALA A 219 -7.81 15.94 2.42
CA ALA A 219 -8.18 16.75 3.57
C ALA A 219 -7.87 16.02 4.90
N ALA A 220 -8.09 14.69 4.95
CA ALA A 220 -7.77 13.88 6.12
C ALA A 220 -6.25 13.81 6.37
N ILE A 221 -5.45 13.58 5.34
CA ILE A 221 -3.98 13.53 5.46
C ILE A 221 -3.42 14.89 5.86
N LEU A 222 -3.87 15.96 5.23
CA LEU A 222 -3.43 17.33 5.55
C LEU A 222 -3.83 17.75 6.96
N ALA A 223 -5.01 17.33 7.45
CA ALA A 223 -5.45 17.62 8.81
C ALA A 223 -4.48 17.06 9.86
N VAL A 224 -3.96 15.85 9.64
CA VAL A 224 -2.94 15.26 10.53
C VAL A 224 -1.63 16.04 10.47
N PHE A 225 -1.20 16.43 9.27
CA PHE A 225 0.03 17.19 9.09
C PHE A 225 -0.04 18.57 9.78
N VAL A 226 -1.16 19.27 9.63
CA VAL A 226 -1.37 20.61 10.22
C VAL A 226 -1.59 20.54 11.74
N SER A 227 -2.21 19.49 12.26
CA SER A 227 -2.52 19.36 13.69
C SER A 227 -1.30 19.18 14.59
N GLY A 228 -0.11 18.99 14.01
CA GLY A 228 1.11 18.73 14.80
C GLY A 228 1.05 17.43 15.62
N ALA A 229 0.25 16.46 15.19
CA ALA A 229 -0.07 15.22 15.89
C ALA A 229 1.12 14.23 16.01
N TYR A 230 2.34 14.74 16.07
CA TYR A 230 3.57 13.94 16.09
C TYR A 230 4.31 13.97 17.42
N GLU A 231 3.67 14.45 18.47
CA GLU A 231 4.21 14.39 19.84
C GLU A 231 4.23 12.92 20.33
N GLU A 232 5.27 12.56 21.09
CA GLU A 232 5.45 11.21 21.60
C GLU A 232 4.21 10.67 22.33
N GLY A 233 3.79 9.45 21.98
CA GLY A 233 2.64 8.76 22.54
C GLY A 233 1.28 9.21 22.00
N THR A 234 1.00 10.48 22.01
CA THR A 234 -0.26 11.04 21.49
C THR A 234 -0.27 11.09 19.97
N GLY A 235 0.88 11.37 19.35
CA GLY A 235 1.03 11.47 17.92
C GLY A 235 0.70 10.19 17.16
N GLN A 236 1.09 9.02 17.66
CA GLN A 236 0.77 7.74 17.01
C GLN A 236 -0.73 7.46 17.02
N TRP A 237 -1.41 7.73 18.12
CA TRP A 237 -2.84 7.54 18.25
C TRP A 237 -3.62 8.48 17.32
N LEU A 238 -3.27 9.76 17.33
CA LEU A 238 -3.88 10.77 16.46
C LEU A 238 -3.60 10.49 14.99
N HIS A 239 -2.37 10.13 14.63
CA HIS A 239 -2.01 9.77 13.28
C HIS A 239 -2.87 8.62 12.75
N PHE A 240 -3.05 7.55 13.53
CA PHE A 240 -3.88 6.43 13.13
C PHE A 240 -5.36 6.83 13.02
N HIS A 241 -5.91 7.52 14.01
CA HIS A 241 -7.35 7.80 14.06
C HIS A 241 -7.78 8.93 13.13
N LEU A 242 -6.96 9.97 12.97
CA LEU A 242 -7.32 11.09 12.09
C LEU A 242 -6.97 10.83 10.63
N SER A 243 -5.80 10.28 10.32
CA SER A 243 -5.40 10.01 8.94
C SER A 243 -5.72 8.59 8.48
N GLY A 244 -5.50 7.59 9.34
CA GLY A 244 -5.59 6.20 8.96
C GLY A 244 -6.91 5.53 9.32
N GLY A 245 -7.42 5.77 10.52
CA GLY A 245 -8.58 5.07 11.02
C GLY A 245 -9.88 5.56 10.42
N THR A 246 -10.39 6.64 10.97
CA THR A 246 -11.75 7.09 10.65
C THR A 246 -11.84 7.74 9.27
N PHE A 247 -10.99 8.73 9.00
CA PHE A 247 -11.12 9.53 7.77
C PHE A 247 -10.66 8.77 6.53
N PHE A 248 -9.54 8.05 6.60
CA PHE A 248 -9.08 7.28 5.47
C PHE A 248 -10.05 6.15 5.14
N PHE A 249 -10.43 5.35 6.13
CA PHE A 249 -11.30 4.20 5.91
C PHE A 249 -12.72 4.61 5.53
N CYS A 250 -13.33 5.55 6.25
CA CYS A 250 -14.69 5.99 5.94
C CYS A 250 -14.74 6.85 4.67
N GLY A 251 -13.80 7.75 4.48
CA GLY A 251 -13.76 8.64 3.31
C GLY A 251 -13.31 7.91 2.06
N LEU A 252 -12.07 7.44 2.03
CA LEU A 252 -11.50 6.82 0.85
C LEU A 252 -12.06 5.42 0.58
N ALA A 253 -11.85 4.47 1.50
CA ALA A 253 -12.24 3.09 1.26
C ALA A 253 -13.77 2.96 1.14
N GLY A 254 -14.55 3.57 2.04
CA GLY A 254 -16.00 3.53 1.99
C GLY A 254 -16.58 4.20 0.74
N GLY A 255 -16.11 5.38 0.40
CA GLY A 255 -16.56 6.11 -0.78
C GLY A 255 -16.16 5.45 -2.10
N ILE A 256 -14.91 5.01 -2.23
CA ILE A 256 -14.45 4.30 -3.43
C ILE A 256 -15.11 2.93 -3.54
N MET A 257 -15.23 2.16 -2.46
CA MET A 257 -15.90 0.86 -2.49
C MET A 257 -17.37 1.01 -2.89
N GLY A 258 -18.08 2.02 -2.36
CA GLY A 258 -19.44 2.33 -2.80
C GLY A 258 -19.52 2.65 -4.30
N GLY A 259 -18.58 3.43 -4.81
CA GLY A 259 -18.47 3.73 -6.24
C GLY A 259 -18.14 2.50 -7.09
N LEU A 260 -17.24 1.62 -6.61
CA LEU A 260 -16.89 0.38 -7.31
C LEU A 260 -18.05 -0.61 -7.36
N ILE A 261 -18.83 -0.76 -6.27
CA ILE A 261 -20.02 -1.59 -6.26
C ILE A 261 -21.03 -1.09 -7.29
N GLY A 262 -21.31 0.21 -7.31
CA GLY A 262 -22.20 0.79 -8.32
C GLY A 262 -21.66 0.81 -9.75
N TYR A 263 -20.37 0.53 -9.95
CA TYR A 263 -19.76 0.33 -11.27
C TYR A 263 -19.97 -1.10 -11.80
N ILE A 264 -20.05 -2.08 -10.89
CA ILE A 264 -20.23 -3.50 -11.25
C ILE A 264 -21.70 -3.80 -11.58
N ASP A 265 -22.64 -3.13 -10.91
CA ASP A 265 -24.07 -3.23 -11.18
C ASP A 265 -24.46 -2.45 -12.47
#